data_752c4eced9d27b4ec337d389896b52e0
#
_entry.id   752c4eced9d27b4ec337d389896b52e0
#
_cell.length_a   1.000
_cell.length_b   1.000
_cell.length_c   1.000
_cell.angle_alpha   90.00
_cell.angle_beta   90.00
_cell.angle_gamma   90.00
#
_symmetry.space_group_name_H-M   'P 1'
#
loop_
_entity.id
_entity.type
_entity.pdbx_description
1 polymer ?
#
loop_
_entity_poly.entity_id
_entity_poly.type
_entity_poly.pdbx_seq_one_letter_code
_entity_poly.pdbx_strand_id
1 'polypeptide(L)'
;MTDIQIYQYIILPLIIFVARICDVSLGTMRIVFVSKGKKNIAPFLGFFELLIWIVVINEVFKTADSFVCYFAYAAGYASGNFIGMNIEERLAIGTQLIRVFSSKDVTSLQKSLNEAGFGTTVVEGDGSAGKVKILYTIINRKTAEQAKKMLIEYDPLIFYVVEDVRLAKSGIFPPTKHDNYFHNFFWRNRPGK
;
A
#
# COMPACT_ATOMS: atom_id res chain seq x y z
N MET A 1 21.74 40.82 2.88
CA MET A 1 21.14 39.91 3.87
C MET A 1 22.25 39.46 4.79
N THR A 2 22.05 39.62 6.09
CA THR A 2 23.00 39.06 7.07
C THR A 2 22.88 37.56 7.10
N ASP A 3 23.92 36.82 7.45
CA ASP A 3 23.93 35.35 7.51
C ASP A 3 22.78 34.79 8.39
N ILE A 4 22.40 35.54 9.43
CA ILE A 4 21.26 35.22 10.33
C ILE A 4 19.94 35.29 9.60
N GLN A 5 19.72 36.25 8.70
CA GLN A 5 18.49 36.38 7.92
C GLN A 5 18.36 35.24 6.87
N ILE A 6 19.46 34.88 6.24
CA ILE A 6 19.46 33.74 5.29
C ILE A 6 19.10 32.45 6.02
N TYR A 7 19.66 32.24 7.21
CA TYR A 7 19.33 31.07 8.02
C TYR A 7 17.84 31.04 8.40
N GLN A 8 17.28 32.12 8.94
CA GLN A 8 15.89 32.16 9.44
C GLN A 8 14.84 32.12 8.34
N TYR A 9 15.08 32.74 7.18
CA TYR A 9 14.06 32.87 6.14
C TYR A 9 14.17 31.85 5.00
N ILE A 10 15.33 31.17 4.86
CA ILE A 10 15.55 30.23 3.76
C ILE A 10 15.92 28.84 4.30
N ILE A 11 16.99 28.74 5.10
CA ILE A 11 17.54 27.43 5.50
C ILE A 11 16.59 26.72 6.47
N LEU A 12 16.13 27.40 7.51
CA LEU A 12 15.28 26.81 8.53
C LEU A 12 13.92 26.37 7.98
N PRO A 13 13.18 27.16 7.17
CA PRO A 13 11.94 26.69 6.53
C PRO A 13 12.18 25.48 5.62
N LEU A 14 13.29 25.41 4.91
CA LEU A 14 13.63 24.27 4.06
C LEU A 14 13.88 23.00 4.89
N ILE A 15 14.60 23.12 6.01
CA ILE A 15 14.81 21.99 6.94
C ILE A 15 13.48 21.52 7.52
N ILE A 16 12.62 22.45 7.96
CA ILE A 16 11.28 22.13 8.47
C ILE A 16 10.47 21.39 7.40
N PHE A 17 10.45 21.90 6.17
CA PHE A 17 9.74 21.29 5.05
C PHE A 17 10.18 19.86 4.78
N VAL A 18 11.49 19.62 4.65
CA VAL A 18 12.05 18.28 4.38
C VAL A 18 11.81 17.34 5.55
N ALA A 19 12.02 17.78 6.77
CA ALA A 19 11.79 16.97 7.96
C ALA A 19 10.29 16.58 8.09
N ARG A 20 9.37 17.51 7.75
CA ARG A 20 7.93 17.22 7.70
C ARG A 20 7.58 16.20 6.63
N ILE A 21 8.20 16.25 5.48
CA ILE A 21 8.03 15.20 4.46
C ILE A 21 8.41 13.83 5.03
N CYS A 22 9.55 13.75 5.72
CA CYS A 22 10.02 12.49 6.28
C CYS A 22 9.08 11.94 7.37
N ASP A 23 8.73 12.74 8.38
CA ASP A 23 7.90 12.27 9.50
C ASP A 23 6.48 11.89 9.05
N VAL A 24 5.86 12.70 8.18
CA VAL A 24 4.51 12.45 7.67
C VAL A 24 4.47 11.24 6.73
N SER A 25 5.50 11.04 5.90
CA SER A 25 5.61 9.82 5.09
C SER A 25 5.71 8.57 5.96
N LEU A 26 6.48 8.62 7.07
CA LEU A 26 6.55 7.53 8.05
C LEU A 26 5.18 7.29 8.71
N GLY A 27 4.45 8.36 9.08
CA GLY A 27 3.11 8.29 9.65
C GLY A 27 2.10 7.65 8.71
N THR A 28 2.12 8.04 7.44
CA THR A 28 1.27 7.45 6.39
C THR A 28 1.55 5.95 6.26
N MET A 29 2.81 5.55 6.18
CA MET A 29 3.20 4.14 6.13
C MET A 29 2.79 3.38 7.39
N ARG A 30 2.94 3.98 8.58
CA ARG A 30 2.52 3.38 9.85
C ARG A 30 1.03 3.04 9.86
N ILE A 31 0.17 3.96 9.40
CA ILE A 31 -1.28 3.73 9.30
C ILE A 31 -1.57 2.49 8.44
N VAL A 32 -0.89 2.37 7.31
CA VAL A 32 -1.03 1.20 6.41
C VAL A 32 -0.58 -0.09 7.10
N PHE A 33 0.56 -0.09 7.80
CA PHE A 33 1.02 -1.27 8.52
C PHE A 33 0.08 -1.66 9.68
N VAL A 34 -0.53 -0.68 10.35
CA VAL A 34 -1.58 -0.92 11.37
C VAL A 34 -2.78 -1.61 10.72
N SER A 35 -3.30 -1.10 9.60
CA SER A 35 -4.46 -1.67 8.89
C SER A 35 -4.19 -3.10 8.40
N LYS A 36 -2.95 -3.39 7.98
CA LYS A 36 -2.50 -4.73 7.56
C LYS A 36 -2.10 -5.64 8.75
N GLY A 37 -2.27 -5.20 10.00
CA GLY A 37 -2.00 -5.99 11.20
C GLY A 37 -0.52 -6.29 11.46
N LYS A 38 0.40 -5.48 10.96
CA LYS A 38 1.86 -5.64 11.15
C LYS A 38 2.32 -5.07 12.49
N LYS A 39 2.03 -5.80 13.58
CA LYS A 39 2.21 -5.36 14.98
C LYS A 39 3.63 -4.94 15.35
N ASN A 40 4.67 -5.43 14.68
CA ASN A 40 6.06 -5.13 15.03
C ASN A 40 6.59 -3.90 14.27
N ILE A 41 6.13 -3.69 13.03
CA ILE A 41 6.63 -2.61 12.16
C ILE A 41 5.96 -1.29 12.52
N ALA A 42 4.67 -1.30 12.77
CA ALA A 42 3.91 -0.08 13.02
C ALA A 42 4.40 0.72 14.24
N PRO A 43 4.67 0.12 15.44
CA PRO A 43 5.22 0.87 16.57
C PRO A 43 6.62 1.40 16.31
N PHE A 44 7.46 0.66 15.58
CA PHE A 44 8.80 1.10 15.22
C PHE A 44 8.77 2.37 14.34
N LEU A 45 7.91 2.39 13.32
CA LEU A 45 7.71 3.58 12.50
C LEU A 45 7.16 4.76 13.31
N GLY A 46 6.22 4.50 14.21
CA GLY A 46 5.65 5.53 15.09
C GLY A 46 6.67 6.17 16.02
N PHE A 47 7.63 5.40 16.50
CA PHE A 47 8.72 5.94 17.32
C PHE A 47 9.54 6.98 16.56
N PHE A 48 9.98 6.67 15.34
CA PHE A 48 10.77 7.61 14.52
C PHE A 48 9.95 8.79 14.04
N GLU A 49 8.69 8.57 13.64
CA GLU A 49 7.75 9.64 13.29
C GLU A 49 7.66 10.69 14.41
N LEU A 50 7.36 10.24 15.64
CA LEU A 50 7.23 11.16 16.78
C LEU A 50 8.55 11.83 17.16
N LEU A 51 9.67 11.12 17.04
CA LEU A 51 10.98 11.69 17.35
C LEU A 51 11.31 12.84 16.40
N ILE A 52 11.11 12.66 15.10
CA ILE A 52 11.31 13.72 14.10
C ILE A 52 10.31 14.87 14.36
N TRP A 53 9.05 14.55 14.61
CA TRP A 53 8.02 15.54 14.84
C TRP A 53 8.31 16.46 16.03
N ILE A 54 8.77 15.90 17.17
CA ILE A 54 9.12 16.68 18.37
C ILE A 54 10.25 17.67 18.08
N VAL A 55 11.26 17.26 17.31
CA VAL A 55 12.37 18.13 16.94
C VAL A 55 11.86 19.27 16.05
N VAL A 56 11.07 18.97 15.04
CA VAL A 56 10.54 19.96 14.10
C VAL A 56 9.61 20.96 14.81
N ILE A 57 8.70 20.50 15.64
CA ILE A 57 7.75 21.38 16.32
C ILE A 57 8.43 22.33 17.31
N ASN A 58 9.49 21.85 17.97
CA ASN A 58 10.31 22.70 18.85
C ASN A 58 10.98 23.84 18.07
N GLU A 59 11.52 23.59 16.87
CA GLU A 59 12.11 24.63 16.04
C GLU A 59 11.06 25.61 15.50
N VAL A 60 9.87 25.11 15.13
CA VAL A 60 8.74 25.97 14.71
C VAL A 60 8.33 26.94 15.84
N PHE A 61 8.23 26.46 17.09
CA PHE A 61 7.84 27.29 18.22
C PHE A 61 8.91 28.34 18.59
N LYS A 62 10.20 28.04 18.40
CA LYS A 62 11.26 29.03 18.60
C LYS A 62 11.22 30.19 17.58
N THR A 63 10.60 29.94 16.43
CA THR A 63 10.52 30.87 15.30
C THR A 63 9.08 31.35 15.08
N ALA A 64 8.31 31.54 16.17
CA ALA A 64 6.88 31.81 16.16
C ALA A 64 6.41 33.04 15.33
N ASP A 65 7.33 33.95 15.00
CA ASP A 65 7.03 35.16 14.21
C ASP A 65 7.19 34.97 12.69
N SER A 66 7.59 33.78 12.24
CA SER A 66 7.87 33.52 10.82
C SER A 66 6.70 32.79 10.13
N PHE A 67 5.89 33.53 9.42
CA PHE A 67 4.85 32.96 8.54
C PHE A 67 5.41 31.94 7.51
N VAL A 68 6.66 32.16 7.06
CA VAL A 68 7.35 31.28 6.12
C VAL A 68 7.57 29.89 6.72
N CYS A 69 7.92 29.80 8.02
CA CYS A 69 8.09 28.52 8.71
C CYS A 69 6.75 27.76 8.85
N TYR A 70 5.67 28.45 9.14
CA TYR A 70 4.33 27.83 9.18
C TYR A 70 3.89 27.31 7.84
N PHE A 71 4.12 28.10 6.77
CA PHE A 71 3.82 27.66 5.42
C PHE A 71 4.65 26.44 5.00
N ALA A 72 5.97 26.47 5.30
CA ALA A 72 6.86 25.33 5.05
C ALA A 72 6.42 24.06 5.79
N TYR A 73 5.98 24.22 7.06
CA TYR A 73 5.43 23.13 7.85
C TYR A 73 4.19 22.50 7.21
N ALA A 74 3.22 23.33 6.82
CA ALA A 74 1.97 22.87 6.21
C ALA A 74 2.19 22.25 4.82
N ALA A 75 3.05 22.85 3.98
CA ALA A 75 3.42 22.35 2.68
C ALA A 75 4.18 21.01 2.79
N GLY A 76 5.09 20.89 3.77
CA GLY A 76 5.80 19.65 4.07
C GLY A 76 4.84 18.52 4.49
N TYR A 77 3.83 18.83 5.30
CA TYR A 77 2.78 17.88 5.67
C TYR A 77 2.02 17.35 4.44
N ALA A 78 1.54 18.25 3.59
CA ALA A 78 0.80 17.88 2.39
C ALA A 78 1.66 17.04 1.43
N SER A 79 2.91 17.46 1.18
CA SER A 79 3.88 16.75 0.36
C SER A 79 4.24 15.38 0.95
N GLY A 80 4.39 15.30 2.27
CA GLY A 80 4.69 14.07 2.99
C GLY A 80 3.57 13.02 2.86
N ASN A 81 2.31 13.44 2.95
CA ASN A 81 1.18 12.54 2.70
C ASN A 81 1.21 12.00 1.26
N PHE A 82 1.40 12.88 0.28
CA PHE A 82 1.48 12.48 -1.12
C PHE A 82 2.62 11.49 -1.39
N ILE A 83 3.82 11.78 -0.86
CA ILE A 83 4.99 10.89 -0.99
C ILE A 83 4.75 9.58 -0.25
N GLY A 84 4.20 9.62 0.96
CA GLY A 84 3.88 8.42 1.74
C GLY A 84 2.89 7.50 1.03
N MET A 85 1.86 8.05 0.40
CA MET A 85 0.90 7.28 -0.41
C MET A 85 1.57 6.65 -1.64
N ASN A 86 2.43 7.39 -2.36
CA ASN A 86 3.18 6.84 -3.49
C ASN A 86 4.14 5.71 -3.09
N ILE A 87 4.79 5.84 -1.93
CA ILE A 87 5.64 4.77 -1.38
C ILE A 87 4.80 3.53 -1.06
N GLU A 88 3.65 3.70 -0.42
CA GLU A 88 2.72 2.62 -0.11
C GLU A 88 2.26 1.88 -1.37
N GLU A 89 1.85 2.63 -2.39
CA GLU A 89 1.40 2.08 -3.67
C GLU A 89 2.51 1.26 -4.35
N ARG A 90 3.74 1.74 -4.35
CA ARG A 90 4.90 1.01 -4.91
C ARG A 90 5.27 -0.24 -4.11
N LEU A 91 5.16 -0.20 -2.79
CA LEU A 91 5.39 -1.35 -1.93
C LEU A 91 4.32 -2.42 -2.12
N ALA A 92 3.11 -2.03 -2.50
CA ALA A 92 1.98 -2.91 -2.81
C ALA A 92 1.83 -4.02 -1.77
N ILE A 93 1.82 -3.64 -0.48
CA ILE A 93 1.79 -4.59 0.64
C ILE A 93 0.38 -5.12 0.83
N GLY A 94 0.25 -6.44 0.93
CA GLY A 94 -1.00 -7.11 1.27
C GLY A 94 -1.55 -7.99 0.17
N THR A 95 -2.78 -8.44 0.40
CA THR A 95 -3.50 -9.39 -0.43
C THR A 95 -4.82 -8.75 -0.85
N GLN A 96 -5.23 -8.98 -2.07
CA GLN A 96 -6.51 -8.49 -2.60
C GLN A 96 -7.37 -9.66 -3.07
N LEU A 97 -8.67 -9.51 -2.91
CA LEU A 97 -9.69 -10.35 -3.51
C LEU A 97 -10.22 -9.62 -4.74
N ILE A 98 -10.16 -10.27 -5.90
CA ILE A 98 -10.87 -9.82 -7.10
C ILE A 98 -12.11 -10.70 -7.25
N ARG A 99 -13.26 -10.05 -7.38
CA ARG A 99 -14.53 -10.67 -7.75
C ARG A 99 -14.92 -10.20 -9.13
N VAL A 100 -15.06 -11.13 -10.04
CA VAL A 100 -15.46 -10.86 -11.43
C VAL A 100 -16.90 -11.36 -11.61
N PHE A 101 -17.75 -10.53 -12.18
CA PHE A 101 -19.13 -10.86 -12.45
C PHE A 101 -19.34 -10.93 -13.97
N SER A 102 -19.84 -12.05 -14.48
CA SER A 102 -20.06 -12.24 -15.90
C SER A 102 -21.33 -13.06 -16.17
N SER A 103 -22.14 -12.64 -17.11
CA SER A 103 -23.22 -13.45 -17.67
C SER A 103 -22.73 -14.43 -18.75
N LYS A 104 -21.47 -14.24 -19.23
CA LYS A 104 -20.81 -15.12 -20.20
C LYS A 104 -20.12 -16.28 -19.48
N ASP A 105 -19.72 -17.30 -20.26
CA ASP A 105 -18.94 -18.41 -19.71
C ASP A 105 -17.51 -17.95 -19.37
N VAL A 106 -17.11 -18.07 -18.11
CA VAL A 106 -15.79 -17.65 -17.61
C VAL A 106 -14.74 -18.76 -17.60
N THR A 107 -15.03 -19.90 -18.20
CA THR A 107 -14.14 -21.09 -18.17
C THR A 107 -12.79 -20.82 -18.81
N SER A 108 -12.75 -20.08 -19.92
CA SER A 108 -11.49 -19.67 -20.57
C SER A 108 -10.69 -18.70 -19.71
N LEU A 109 -11.34 -17.73 -19.09
CA LEU A 109 -10.71 -16.81 -18.15
C LEU A 109 -10.16 -17.54 -16.92
N GLN A 110 -10.96 -18.44 -16.35
CA GLN A 110 -10.54 -19.27 -15.23
C GLN A 110 -9.29 -20.09 -15.57
N LYS A 111 -9.27 -20.72 -16.74
CA LYS A 111 -8.12 -21.50 -17.20
C LYS A 111 -6.86 -20.64 -17.34
N SER A 112 -6.97 -19.49 -18.01
CA SER A 112 -5.86 -18.56 -18.20
C SER A 112 -5.29 -18.06 -16.86
N LEU A 113 -6.15 -17.69 -15.91
CA LEU A 113 -5.73 -17.25 -14.57
C LEU A 113 -5.03 -18.38 -13.80
N ASN A 114 -5.56 -19.60 -13.85
CA ASN A 114 -4.94 -20.77 -13.19
C ASN A 114 -3.60 -21.13 -13.81
N GLU A 115 -3.45 -21.06 -15.14
CA GLU A 115 -2.16 -21.26 -15.83
C GLU A 115 -1.13 -20.19 -15.46
N ALA A 116 -1.58 -18.96 -15.18
CA ALA A 116 -0.74 -17.89 -14.66
C ALA A 116 -0.43 -18.03 -13.14
N GLY A 117 -0.95 -19.07 -12.48
CA GLY A 117 -0.72 -19.36 -11.07
C GLY A 117 -1.68 -18.70 -10.09
N PHE A 118 -2.73 -18.03 -10.58
CA PHE A 118 -3.77 -17.46 -9.73
C PHE A 118 -4.83 -18.54 -9.40
N GLY A 119 -5.00 -18.85 -8.12
CA GLY A 119 -6.07 -19.74 -7.67
C GLY A 119 -7.44 -19.08 -7.87
N THR A 120 -8.34 -19.77 -8.55
CA THR A 120 -9.67 -19.24 -8.85
C THR A 120 -10.80 -20.16 -8.37
N THR A 121 -11.92 -19.57 -7.99
CA THR A 121 -13.16 -20.28 -7.64
C THR A 121 -14.32 -19.63 -8.37
N VAL A 122 -15.15 -20.42 -9.04
CA VAL A 122 -16.34 -19.91 -9.72
C VAL A 122 -17.59 -20.37 -8.97
N VAL A 123 -18.49 -19.43 -8.76
CA VAL A 123 -19.80 -19.65 -8.13
C VAL A 123 -20.88 -19.13 -9.08
N GLU A 124 -21.95 -19.89 -9.26
CA GLU A 124 -23.12 -19.46 -9.99
C GLU A 124 -24.10 -18.74 -9.06
N GLY A 125 -24.73 -17.70 -9.55
CA GLY A 125 -25.68 -16.89 -8.80
C GLY A 125 -26.79 -16.32 -9.69
N ASP A 126 -27.76 -15.71 -9.06
CA ASP A 126 -28.85 -14.98 -9.72
C ASP A 126 -28.59 -13.47 -9.57
N GLY A 127 -28.36 -12.80 -10.70
CA GLY A 127 -28.23 -11.35 -10.77
C GLY A 127 -29.54 -10.69 -11.20
N SER A 128 -29.60 -9.36 -11.13
CA SER A 128 -30.77 -8.56 -11.55
C SER A 128 -31.13 -8.73 -13.03
N ALA A 129 -30.15 -9.07 -13.86
CA ALA A 129 -30.31 -9.28 -15.30
C ALA A 129 -30.30 -10.78 -15.69
N GLY A 130 -30.42 -11.71 -14.74
CA GLY A 130 -30.41 -13.16 -14.98
C GLY A 130 -29.25 -13.88 -14.32
N LYS A 131 -28.95 -15.10 -14.80
CA LYS A 131 -27.87 -15.92 -14.25
C LYS A 131 -26.52 -15.26 -14.43
N VAL A 132 -25.70 -15.30 -13.39
CA VAL A 132 -24.37 -14.71 -13.35
C VAL A 132 -23.37 -15.72 -12.80
N LYS A 133 -22.17 -15.78 -13.39
CA LYS A 133 -21.02 -16.49 -12.85
C LYS A 133 -20.12 -15.50 -12.13
N ILE A 134 -19.77 -15.80 -10.89
CA ILE A 134 -18.90 -14.98 -10.04
C ILE A 134 -17.58 -15.73 -9.88
N LEU A 135 -16.51 -15.18 -10.45
CA LEU A 135 -15.17 -15.73 -10.29
C LEU A 135 -14.44 -14.97 -9.18
N TYR A 136 -13.97 -15.71 -8.21
CA TYR A 136 -13.16 -15.24 -7.10
C TYR A 136 -11.69 -15.59 -7.31
N THR A 137 -10.79 -14.64 -7.11
CA THR A 137 -9.36 -14.90 -7.04
C THR A 137 -8.73 -14.06 -5.95
N ILE A 138 -7.90 -14.69 -5.11
CA ILE A 138 -7.13 -14.01 -4.07
C ILE A 138 -5.70 -13.90 -4.57
N ILE A 139 -5.18 -12.68 -4.60
CA ILE A 139 -3.90 -12.37 -5.22
C ILE A 139 -3.04 -11.50 -4.30
N ASN A 140 -1.72 -11.55 -4.48
CA ASN A 140 -0.84 -10.57 -3.90
C ASN A 140 -1.03 -9.22 -4.61
N ARG A 141 -1.07 -8.12 -3.87
CA ARG A 141 -1.24 -6.78 -4.45
C ARG A 141 -0.16 -6.46 -5.51
N LYS A 142 1.05 -7.01 -5.37
CA LYS A 142 2.13 -6.87 -6.36
C LYS A 142 1.81 -7.48 -7.73
N THR A 143 0.96 -8.49 -7.77
CA THR A 143 0.56 -9.18 -9.01
C THR A 143 -0.83 -8.76 -9.49
N ALA A 144 -1.46 -7.79 -8.82
CA ALA A 144 -2.81 -7.34 -9.13
C ALA A 144 -2.94 -6.78 -10.54
N GLU A 145 -1.97 -5.99 -10.99
CA GLU A 145 -1.98 -5.42 -12.34
C GLU A 145 -1.89 -6.49 -13.43
N GLN A 146 -1.16 -7.57 -13.20
CA GLN A 146 -1.12 -8.70 -14.13
C GLN A 146 -2.49 -9.37 -14.23
N ALA A 147 -3.14 -9.65 -13.10
CA ALA A 147 -4.48 -10.23 -13.10
C ALA A 147 -5.50 -9.32 -13.78
N LYS A 148 -5.50 -8.01 -13.47
CA LYS A 148 -6.40 -7.02 -14.10
C LYS A 148 -6.22 -6.95 -15.61
N LYS A 149 -4.99 -6.99 -16.13
CA LYS A 149 -4.72 -7.03 -17.57
C LYS A 149 -5.39 -8.25 -18.22
N MET A 150 -5.27 -9.43 -17.62
CA MET A 150 -5.91 -10.65 -18.13
C MET A 150 -7.44 -10.55 -18.13
N LEU A 151 -8.04 -9.87 -17.14
CA LEU A 151 -9.48 -9.61 -17.11
C LEU A 151 -9.92 -8.70 -18.28
N ILE A 152 -9.19 -7.61 -18.51
CA ILE A 152 -9.49 -6.63 -19.57
C ILE A 152 -9.25 -7.24 -20.96
N GLU A 153 -8.23 -8.08 -21.12
CA GLU A 153 -7.97 -8.83 -22.36
C GLU A 153 -9.09 -9.84 -22.68
N TYR A 154 -9.66 -10.46 -21.65
CA TYR A 154 -10.80 -11.36 -21.82
C TYR A 154 -12.09 -10.61 -22.24
N ASP A 155 -12.42 -9.53 -21.55
CA ASP A 155 -13.56 -8.67 -21.88
C ASP A 155 -13.27 -7.23 -21.40
N PRO A 156 -13.07 -6.26 -22.30
CA PRO A 156 -12.80 -4.87 -21.92
C PRO A 156 -13.91 -4.20 -21.08
N LEU A 157 -15.14 -4.74 -21.12
CA LEU A 157 -16.29 -4.25 -20.36
C LEU A 157 -16.62 -5.12 -19.14
N ILE A 158 -15.70 -6.01 -18.75
CA ILE A 158 -15.93 -6.91 -17.63
C ILE A 158 -16.12 -6.15 -16.32
N PHE A 159 -17.17 -6.48 -15.59
CA PHE A 159 -17.38 -5.90 -14.26
C PHE A 159 -16.62 -6.71 -13.21
N TYR A 160 -15.73 -6.05 -12.50
CA TYR A 160 -15.01 -6.64 -11.38
C TYR A 160 -14.88 -5.68 -10.21
N VAL A 161 -14.75 -6.23 -9.01
CA VAL A 161 -14.53 -5.50 -7.75
C VAL A 161 -13.24 -6.00 -7.13
N VAL A 162 -12.43 -5.07 -6.62
CA VAL A 162 -11.18 -5.36 -5.91
C VAL A 162 -11.33 -4.93 -4.46
N GLU A 163 -11.08 -5.85 -3.54
CA GLU A 163 -11.16 -5.61 -2.10
C GLU A 163 -9.86 -6.00 -1.41
N ASP A 164 -9.43 -5.19 -0.46
CA ASP A 164 -8.28 -5.50 0.37
C ASP A 164 -8.63 -6.59 1.39
N VAL A 165 -7.86 -7.67 1.38
CA VAL A 165 -8.02 -8.78 2.32
C VAL A 165 -7.05 -8.60 3.48
N ARG A 166 -7.59 -8.55 4.70
CA ARG A 166 -6.79 -8.38 5.91
C ARG A 166 -5.90 -9.58 6.20
N LEU A 167 -6.41 -10.79 5.96
CA LEU A 167 -5.70 -12.05 6.17
C LEU A 167 -6.22 -13.11 5.21
N ALA A 168 -5.32 -13.69 4.42
CA ALA A 168 -5.54 -14.94 3.71
C ALA A 168 -4.50 -15.96 4.17
N LYS A 169 -4.95 -17.18 4.53
CA LYS A 169 -4.08 -18.27 5.00
C LYS A 169 -4.23 -19.44 4.05
N SER A 170 -3.13 -19.88 3.46
CA SER A 170 -3.08 -21.08 2.59
C SER A 170 -3.86 -20.90 1.27
N GLY A 171 -3.41 -19.96 0.41
CA GLY A 171 -3.91 -19.78 -0.95
C GLY A 171 -2.92 -20.23 -2.02
N ILE A 172 -3.40 -20.37 -3.27
CA ILE A 172 -2.54 -20.57 -4.45
C ILE A 172 -2.21 -19.18 -5.00
N PHE A 173 -0.92 -18.86 -5.04
CA PHE A 173 -0.41 -17.58 -5.52
C PHE A 173 0.68 -17.80 -6.57
N PRO A 174 0.79 -16.98 -7.62
CA PRO A 174 1.90 -17.06 -8.55
C PRO A 174 3.22 -16.83 -7.82
N PRO A 175 4.30 -17.54 -8.22
CA PRO A 175 5.61 -17.38 -7.61
C PRO A 175 6.11 -15.95 -7.85
N THR A 176 6.34 -15.21 -6.79
CA THR A 176 6.99 -13.89 -6.88
C THR A 176 8.50 -14.08 -6.84
N LYS A 177 9.26 -13.32 -7.67
CA LYS A 177 10.74 -13.42 -7.75
C LYS A 177 11.46 -13.23 -6.40
N HIS A 178 10.77 -12.79 -5.35
CA HIS A 178 11.32 -12.55 -4.01
C HIS A 178 10.97 -13.61 -2.96
N ASP A 179 10.09 -14.57 -3.24
CA ASP A 179 9.66 -15.56 -2.23
C ASP A 179 10.75 -16.58 -1.85
N ASN A 180 11.80 -16.74 -2.67
CA ASN A 180 12.83 -17.75 -2.42
C ASN A 180 13.76 -17.42 -1.21
N TYR A 181 13.93 -16.16 -0.81
CA TYR A 181 14.83 -15.79 0.29
C TYR A 181 14.12 -15.78 1.66
N PHE A 182 12.88 -15.29 1.75
CA PHE A 182 12.15 -15.21 3.01
C PHE A 182 11.46 -16.52 3.41
N HIS A 183 10.98 -17.29 2.44
CA HIS A 183 10.34 -18.59 2.70
C HIS A 183 11.32 -19.58 3.33
N ASN A 184 12.56 -19.67 2.84
CA ASN A 184 13.58 -20.59 3.36
C ASN A 184 14.08 -20.20 4.75
N PHE A 185 14.03 -18.93 5.15
CA PHE A 185 14.51 -18.49 6.45
C PHE A 185 13.51 -18.75 7.57
N PHE A 186 12.21 -18.61 7.33
CA PHE A 186 11.17 -18.74 8.36
C PHE A 186 10.55 -20.14 8.48
N TRP A 187 10.67 -21.01 7.45
CA TRP A 187 10.01 -22.32 7.47
C TRP A 187 10.96 -23.50 7.76
N ARG A 188 12.29 -23.28 7.74
CA ARG A 188 13.28 -24.32 8.05
C ARG A 188 13.33 -24.72 9.52
N ASN A 189 12.70 -23.98 10.43
CA ASN A 189 12.71 -24.22 11.87
C ASN A 189 11.34 -24.60 12.44
N ARG A 190 10.51 -25.37 11.72
CA ARG A 190 9.40 -26.05 12.39
C ARG A 190 9.92 -27.39 12.94
N PRO A 191 9.93 -27.61 14.28
CA PRO A 191 10.13 -28.94 14.82
C PRO A 191 8.98 -29.82 14.32
N GLY A 192 9.31 -30.95 13.75
CA GLY A 192 8.35 -31.92 13.24
C GLY A 192 7.39 -32.38 14.35
N LYS A 193 6.17 -32.68 13.93
CA LYS A 193 5.30 -33.56 14.69
C LYS A 193 5.83 -34.98 14.60
#